data_4825f2239a5cfcab29c0361825fb3778
#
_entry.id   4825f2239a5cfcab29c0361825fb3778
#
_cell.length_a   1.000
_cell.length_b   1.000
_cell.length_c   1.000
_cell.angle_alpha   90.00
_cell.angle_beta   90.00
_cell.angle_gamma   90.00
#
_symmetry.space_group_name_H-M   'P 1'
#
loop_
_entity.id
_entity.type
_entity.pdbx_description
1 polymer ?
#
loop_
_entity_poly.entity_id
_entity_poly.type
_entity_poly.pdbx_seq_one_letter_code
_entity_poly.pdbx_strand_id
1 'polypeptide(L)'
;MKTLRQRYPFSAIVGQEELKQALLLNLIYPGIGGVLIRGEKGTAKSTAVRALEAILPEIDVVDGCPCGCDPHGDALCPWCLEQEALESVSRQVRVVDLPVGSTEDRVVGSLDMETALREGRRRFEPGILADANRGILYVDEINLLDDHLVDVLLDAAAMGVNTVEREGVSWSHPSRFVLVGTMNPEEAASRQVRSVRGGQGHGGTGSAASGDDAPCGL
;
A
#
# COMPACT_ATOMS: atom_id res chain seq x y z
N MET A 1 -12.15 -11.68 25.23
CA MET A 1 -12.02 -10.29 25.74
C MET A 1 -10.89 -9.62 24.98
N LYS A 2 -11.20 -8.75 23.98
CA LYS A 2 -10.18 -7.90 23.33
C LYS A 2 -9.81 -6.84 24.37
N THR A 3 -8.56 -6.86 24.83
CA THR A 3 -7.99 -5.80 25.67
C THR A 3 -8.11 -4.49 24.87
N LEU A 4 -8.96 -3.58 25.33
CA LEU A 4 -9.00 -2.21 24.82
C LEU A 4 -7.62 -1.61 25.06
N ARG A 5 -6.74 -1.66 24.06
CA ARG A 5 -5.52 -0.86 24.08
C ARG A 5 -5.97 0.58 24.16
N GLN A 6 -5.72 1.22 25.29
CA GLN A 6 -6.00 2.64 25.49
C GLN A 6 -5.23 3.40 24.41
N ARG A 7 -5.92 3.89 23.38
CA ARG A 7 -5.31 4.65 22.29
C ARG A 7 -4.94 6.02 22.81
N TYR A 8 -3.74 6.46 22.51
CA TYR A 8 -3.31 7.81 22.89
C TYR A 8 -4.13 8.83 22.09
N PRO A 9 -4.79 9.83 22.73
CA PRO A 9 -5.62 10.78 22.02
C PRO A 9 -4.79 11.63 21.05
N PHE A 10 -5.28 11.86 19.83
CA PHE A 10 -4.60 12.69 18.82
C PHE A 10 -4.34 14.12 19.35
N SER A 11 -5.30 14.70 20.09
CA SER A 11 -5.18 16.02 20.70
C SER A 11 -4.14 16.11 21.83
N ALA A 12 -3.75 14.98 22.44
CA ALA A 12 -2.75 14.94 23.50
C ALA A 12 -1.31 14.84 22.97
N ILE A 13 -1.11 14.73 21.65
CA ILE A 13 0.22 14.73 21.04
C ILE A 13 0.79 16.14 21.13
N VAL A 14 1.86 16.28 21.92
CA VAL A 14 2.56 17.55 22.11
C VAL A 14 3.58 17.76 20.99
N GLY A 15 3.60 18.95 20.41
CA GLY A 15 4.45 19.28 19.26
C GLY A 15 3.97 18.64 17.96
N GLN A 16 4.86 18.56 16.98
CA GLN A 16 4.63 17.98 15.64
C GLN A 16 3.41 18.60 14.90
N GLU A 17 3.26 19.91 15.00
CA GLU A 17 2.12 20.63 14.44
C GLU A 17 2.01 20.44 12.92
N GLU A 18 3.14 20.46 12.20
CA GLU A 18 3.18 20.21 10.75
C GLU A 18 2.69 18.80 10.39
N LEU A 19 3.10 17.78 11.16
CA LEU A 19 2.62 16.42 10.99
C LEU A 19 1.12 16.31 11.21
N LYS A 20 0.63 16.87 12.33
CA LYS A 20 -0.80 16.87 12.65
C LYS A 20 -1.61 17.57 11.56
N GLN A 21 -1.14 18.73 11.12
CA GLN A 21 -1.77 19.48 10.04
C GLN A 21 -1.78 18.71 8.72
N ALA A 22 -0.65 18.11 8.32
CA ALA A 22 -0.56 17.31 7.11
C ALA A 22 -1.53 16.13 7.12
N LEU A 23 -1.61 15.41 8.25
CA LEU A 23 -2.53 14.29 8.41
C LEU A 23 -4.00 14.75 8.31
N LEU A 24 -4.38 15.81 9.02
CA LEU A 24 -5.74 16.35 8.99
C LEU A 24 -6.13 16.87 7.60
N LEU A 25 -5.23 17.55 6.89
CA LEU A 25 -5.50 18.04 5.53
C LEU A 25 -5.77 16.88 4.56
N ASN A 26 -5.02 15.78 4.66
CA ASN A 26 -5.25 14.60 3.83
C ASN A 26 -6.57 13.89 4.17
N LEU A 27 -7.04 13.94 5.41
CA LEU A 27 -8.35 13.42 5.79
C LEU A 27 -9.49 14.28 5.24
N ILE A 28 -9.33 15.61 5.26
CA ILE A 28 -10.34 16.55 4.73
C ILE A 28 -10.38 16.48 3.21
N TYR A 29 -9.23 16.37 2.56
CA TYR A 29 -9.11 16.30 1.11
C TYR A 29 -8.19 15.16 0.67
N PRO A 30 -8.72 13.94 0.53
CA PRO A 30 -7.95 12.75 0.12
C PRO A 30 -7.27 12.89 -1.24
N GLY A 31 -7.73 13.81 -2.09
CA GLY A 31 -7.12 14.13 -3.39
C GLY A 31 -5.69 14.67 -3.32
N ILE A 32 -5.16 15.01 -2.15
CA ILE A 32 -3.74 15.32 -1.94
C ILE A 32 -2.86 14.08 -2.23
N GLY A 33 -3.40 12.87 -2.03
CA GLY A 33 -2.77 11.60 -2.39
C GLY A 33 -1.99 10.93 -1.26
N GLY A 34 -1.58 11.64 -0.21
CA GLY A 34 -0.91 11.02 0.94
C GLY A 34 0.13 11.89 1.63
N VAL A 35 0.78 11.33 2.64
CA VAL A 35 1.80 11.98 3.48
C VAL A 35 3.02 11.07 3.64
N LEU A 36 4.20 11.60 3.35
CA LEU A 36 5.46 10.96 3.70
C LEU A 36 6.09 11.67 4.90
N ILE A 37 6.18 10.97 6.03
CA ILE A 37 6.69 11.48 7.28
C ILE A 37 8.15 11.09 7.44
N ARG A 38 9.06 12.05 7.31
CA ARG A 38 10.48 11.86 7.53
C ARG A 38 10.85 12.19 8.98
N GLY A 39 11.67 11.36 9.60
CA GLY A 39 12.17 11.64 10.95
C GLY A 39 12.75 10.41 11.64
N GLU A 40 13.47 10.63 12.71
CA GLU A 40 14.15 9.60 13.51
C GLU A 40 13.16 8.65 14.22
N LYS A 41 13.65 7.46 14.60
CA LYS A 41 12.88 6.52 15.44
C LYS A 41 12.53 7.15 16.78
N GLY A 42 11.35 6.79 17.31
CA GLY A 42 10.90 7.26 18.63
C GLY A 42 10.19 8.62 18.65
N THR A 43 9.99 9.27 17.51
CA THR A 43 9.31 10.58 17.43
C THR A 43 7.77 10.48 17.38
N ALA A 44 7.19 9.40 17.88
CA ALA A 44 5.74 9.16 17.96
C ALA A 44 4.96 9.24 16.63
N LYS A 45 5.61 9.08 15.46
CA LYS A 45 4.97 9.11 14.13
C LYS A 45 3.83 8.09 14.01
N SER A 46 4.13 6.82 14.28
CA SER A 46 3.14 5.74 14.26
C SER A 46 2.02 5.92 15.28
N THR A 47 2.35 6.52 16.44
CA THR A 47 1.34 6.87 17.46
C THR A 47 0.38 7.91 16.93
N ALA A 48 0.88 8.94 16.23
CA ALA A 48 0.06 9.99 15.65
C ALA A 48 -0.90 9.46 14.58
N VAL A 49 -0.42 8.60 13.67
CA VAL A 49 -1.26 8.00 12.63
C VAL A 49 -2.34 7.11 13.24
N ARG A 50 -1.99 6.26 14.21
CA ARG A 50 -2.99 5.39 14.88
C ARG A 50 -3.96 6.15 15.76
N ALA A 51 -3.57 7.31 16.27
CA ALA A 51 -4.47 8.16 17.04
C ALA A 51 -5.59 8.77 16.17
N LEU A 52 -5.40 8.84 14.83
CA LEU A 52 -6.44 9.28 13.90
C LEU A 52 -7.68 8.40 13.94
N GLU A 53 -7.56 7.09 14.17
CA GLU A 53 -8.72 6.20 14.19
C GLU A 53 -9.82 6.66 15.17
N ALA A 54 -9.43 7.35 16.25
CA ALA A 54 -10.40 7.84 17.25
C ALA A 54 -11.21 9.06 16.80
N ILE A 55 -10.72 9.76 15.76
CA ILE A 55 -11.37 10.98 15.23
C ILE A 55 -11.93 10.78 13.81
N LEU A 56 -11.69 9.62 13.20
CA LEU A 56 -12.24 9.30 11.88
C LEU A 56 -13.77 9.09 11.98
N PRO A 57 -14.53 9.55 10.98
CA PRO A 57 -15.97 9.39 10.93
C PRO A 57 -16.39 7.93 10.70
N GLU A 58 -17.65 7.65 10.89
CA GLU A 58 -18.30 6.49 10.33
C GLU A 58 -18.67 6.75 8.87
N ILE A 59 -18.62 5.71 8.05
CA ILE A 59 -18.99 5.73 6.63
C ILE A 59 -19.92 4.57 6.33
N ASP A 60 -20.82 4.77 5.38
CA ASP A 60 -21.67 3.71 4.87
C ASP A 60 -20.90 2.84 3.88
N VAL A 61 -21.00 1.53 4.05
CA VAL A 61 -20.43 0.53 3.15
C VAL A 61 -21.48 -0.53 2.83
N VAL A 62 -21.31 -1.20 1.70
CA VAL A 62 -22.17 -2.33 1.32
C VAL A 62 -21.92 -3.48 2.30
N ASP A 63 -22.99 -4.00 2.90
CA ASP A 63 -22.90 -5.11 3.85
C ASP A 63 -22.36 -6.38 3.16
N GLY A 64 -21.43 -7.05 3.84
CA GLY A 64 -20.76 -8.25 3.30
C GLY A 64 -19.79 -7.99 2.14
N CYS A 65 -19.62 -6.75 1.66
CA CYS A 65 -18.69 -6.45 0.58
C CYS A 65 -17.24 -6.61 1.03
N PRO A 66 -16.42 -7.44 0.34
CA PRO A 66 -15.03 -7.66 0.70
C PRO A 66 -14.14 -6.42 0.51
N CYS A 67 -14.56 -5.48 -0.36
CA CYS A 67 -13.81 -4.27 -0.67
C CYS A 67 -14.37 -3.01 0.02
N GLY A 68 -15.43 -3.13 0.84
CA GLY A 68 -16.07 -2.01 1.51
C GLY A 68 -16.52 -0.90 0.56
N CYS A 69 -17.18 -1.25 -0.54
CA CYS A 69 -17.70 -0.32 -1.53
C CYS A 69 -18.73 0.65 -0.91
N ASP A 70 -18.86 1.81 -1.55
CA ASP A 70 -19.88 2.79 -1.21
C ASP A 70 -21.22 2.34 -1.78
N PRO A 71 -22.27 2.15 -0.97
CA PRO A 71 -23.59 1.74 -1.48
C PRO A 71 -24.26 2.81 -2.37
N HIS A 72 -23.81 4.07 -2.27
CA HIS A 72 -24.32 5.22 -3.02
C HIS A 72 -23.35 5.69 -4.11
N GLY A 73 -22.18 5.04 -4.24
CA GLY A 73 -21.13 5.41 -5.19
C GLY A 73 -21.21 4.64 -6.50
N ASP A 74 -20.56 5.21 -7.53
CA ASP A 74 -20.51 4.59 -8.88
C ASP A 74 -19.45 3.49 -8.98
N ALA A 75 -18.46 3.49 -8.07
CA ALA A 75 -17.34 2.55 -8.09
C ALA A 75 -17.64 1.33 -7.21
N LEU A 76 -18.09 0.27 -7.83
CA LEU A 76 -18.43 -1.00 -7.19
C LEU A 76 -17.45 -2.10 -7.61
N CYS A 77 -17.17 -3.03 -6.71
CA CYS A 77 -16.41 -4.24 -7.05
C CYS A 77 -17.33 -5.27 -7.75
N PRO A 78 -16.78 -6.26 -8.48
CA PRO A 78 -17.58 -7.28 -9.15
C PRO A 78 -18.53 -8.04 -8.22
N TRP A 79 -18.14 -8.27 -6.96
CA TRP A 79 -19.00 -8.89 -5.97
C TRP A 79 -20.29 -8.07 -5.73
N CYS A 80 -20.17 -6.74 -5.61
CA CYS A 80 -21.33 -5.86 -5.43
C CYS A 80 -22.22 -5.82 -6.68
N LEU A 81 -21.61 -5.89 -7.88
CA LEU A 81 -22.34 -5.88 -9.15
C LEU A 81 -23.17 -7.15 -9.37
N GLU A 82 -22.85 -8.24 -8.70
CA GLU A 82 -23.59 -9.52 -8.74
C GLU A 82 -24.76 -9.55 -7.75
N GLN A 83 -24.91 -8.55 -6.85
CA GLN A 83 -26.00 -8.52 -5.88
C GLN A 83 -27.26 -7.89 -6.48
N GLU A 84 -28.44 -8.44 -6.17
CA GLU A 84 -29.72 -7.87 -6.58
C GLU A 84 -30.06 -6.56 -5.85
N ALA A 85 -29.60 -6.43 -4.63
CA ALA A 85 -29.76 -5.23 -3.79
C ALA A 85 -28.52 -5.01 -2.92
N LEU A 86 -28.15 -3.76 -2.71
CA LEU A 86 -27.04 -3.38 -1.86
C LEU A 86 -27.58 -2.89 -0.52
N GLU A 87 -27.42 -3.71 0.52
CA GLU A 87 -27.71 -3.29 1.90
C GLU A 87 -26.55 -2.46 2.42
N SER A 88 -26.87 -1.38 3.17
CA SER A 88 -25.91 -0.45 3.73
C SER A 88 -25.72 -0.72 5.20
N VAL A 89 -24.44 -0.73 5.64
CA VAL A 89 -24.06 -0.79 7.05
C VAL A 89 -23.05 0.30 7.36
N SER A 90 -23.21 0.96 8.51
CA SER A 90 -22.24 1.95 8.96
C SER A 90 -21.03 1.28 9.59
N ARG A 91 -19.82 1.69 9.20
CA ARG A 91 -18.56 1.27 9.82
C ARG A 91 -17.62 2.46 10.03
N GLN A 92 -16.80 2.38 11.05
CA GLN A 92 -15.73 3.35 11.25
C GLN A 92 -14.67 3.23 10.15
N VAL A 93 -14.18 4.36 9.65
CA VAL A 93 -13.02 4.41 8.74
C VAL A 93 -11.81 3.76 9.43
N ARG A 94 -11.07 2.93 8.69
CA ARG A 94 -9.96 2.12 9.23
C ARG A 94 -8.61 2.74 8.91
N VAL A 95 -7.67 2.57 9.83
CA VAL A 95 -6.23 2.67 9.54
C VAL A 95 -5.70 1.25 9.39
N VAL A 96 -5.26 0.91 8.20
CA VAL A 96 -4.77 -0.42 7.83
C VAL A 96 -3.25 -0.38 7.77
N ASP A 97 -2.60 -1.22 8.57
CA ASP A 97 -1.14 -1.32 8.58
C ASP A 97 -0.65 -2.24 7.45
N LEU A 98 0.32 -1.79 6.67
CA LEU A 98 1.04 -2.62 5.71
C LEU A 98 2.38 -3.06 6.32
N PRO A 99 2.57 -4.35 6.65
CA PRO A 99 3.85 -4.87 7.11
C PRO A 99 4.91 -4.85 6.01
N VAL A 100 6.14 -4.45 6.32
CA VAL A 100 7.27 -4.33 5.38
C VAL A 100 7.60 -5.63 4.63
N GLY A 101 7.39 -6.78 5.24
CA GLY A 101 7.61 -8.10 4.63
C GLY A 101 6.39 -8.69 3.91
N SER A 102 5.41 -7.86 3.53
CA SER A 102 4.23 -8.34 2.82
C SER A 102 4.58 -8.78 1.40
N THR A 103 3.98 -9.88 0.96
CA THR A 103 4.03 -10.31 -0.45
C THR A 103 3.04 -9.50 -1.29
N GLU A 104 3.26 -9.45 -2.60
CA GLU A 104 2.36 -8.77 -3.53
C GLU A 104 0.92 -9.28 -3.41
N ASP A 105 0.72 -10.60 -3.39
CA ASP A 105 -0.61 -11.21 -3.25
C ASP A 105 -1.33 -10.76 -1.97
N ARG A 106 -0.61 -10.55 -0.89
CA ARG A 106 -1.19 -10.02 0.35
C ARG A 106 -1.60 -8.55 0.23
N VAL A 107 -0.91 -7.79 -0.61
CA VAL A 107 -1.19 -6.36 -0.83
C VAL A 107 -2.36 -6.18 -1.79
N VAL A 108 -2.27 -6.75 -2.98
CA VAL A 108 -3.27 -6.55 -4.03
C VAL A 108 -4.46 -7.50 -3.91
N GLY A 109 -4.29 -8.64 -3.21
CA GLY A 109 -5.25 -9.73 -3.17
C GLY A 109 -4.89 -10.84 -4.17
N SER A 110 -5.59 -11.95 -4.07
CA SER A 110 -5.38 -13.11 -4.94
C SER A 110 -6.68 -13.65 -5.51
N LEU A 111 -6.57 -14.40 -6.62
CA LEU A 111 -7.68 -15.14 -7.20
C LEU A 111 -7.55 -16.61 -6.79
N ASP A 112 -8.60 -17.17 -6.19
CA ASP A 112 -8.69 -18.58 -5.86
C ASP A 112 -8.96 -19.39 -7.14
N MET A 113 -7.85 -19.80 -7.79
CA MET A 113 -7.89 -20.54 -9.04
C MET A 113 -8.43 -21.97 -8.85
N GLU A 114 -8.23 -22.57 -7.66
CA GLU A 114 -8.73 -23.92 -7.38
C GLU A 114 -10.28 -23.94 -7.36
N THR A 115 -10.89 -22.98 -6.68
CA THR A 115 -12.34 -22.82 -6.68
C THR A 115 -12.85 -22.44 -8.05
N ALA A 116 -12.13 -21.60 -8.80
CA ALA A 116 -12.53 -21.23 -10.17
C ALA A 116 -12.56 -22.46 -11.11
N LEU A 117 -11.59 -23.35 -11.02
CA LEU A 117 -11.52 -24.57 -11.83
C LEU A 117 -12.55 -25.63 -11.42
N ARG A 118 -12.84 -25.77 -10.13
CA ARG A 118 -13.75 -26.80 -9.60
C ARG A 118 -15.23 -26.41 -9.72
N GLU A 119 -15.54 -25.16 -9.48
CA GLU A 119 -16.91 -24.67 -9.34
C GLU A 119 -17.33 -23.73 -10.48
N GLY A 120 -16.39 -23.32 -11.34
CA GLY A 120 -16.63 -22.32 -12.39
C GLY A 120 -16.94 -20.92 -11.83
N ARG A 121 -16.71 -20.72 -10.53
CA ARG A 121 -16.95 -19.44 -9.84
C ARG A 121 -15.64 -18.77 -9.52
N ARG A 122 -15.51 -17.51 -9.91
CA ARG A 122 -14.36 -16.68 -9.59
C ARG A 122 -14.47 -16.22 -8.13
N ARG A 123 -13.54 -16.63 -7.28
CA ARG A 123 -13.46 -16.15 -5.92
C ARG A 123 -12.23 -15.27 -5.77
N PHE A 124 -12.44 -14.03 -5.39
CA PHE A 124 -11.38 -13.11 -5.04
C PHE A 124 -11.13 -13.14 -3.53
N GLU A 125 -9.87 -13.28 -3.14
CA GLU A 125 -9.42 -13.10 -1.77
C GLU A 125 -8.88 -11.69 -1.63
N PRO A 126 -9.59 -10.80 -0.89
CA PRO A 126 -9.21 -9.40 -0.78
C PRO A 126 -7.86 -9.25 -0.08
N GLY A 127 -7.02 -8.37 -0.64
CA GLY A 127 -5.75 -7.96 -0.04
C GLY A 127 -5.88 -6.70 0.82
N ILE A 128 -4.72 -6.22 1.28
CA ILE A 128 -4.62 -5.02 2.13
C ILE A 128 -5.21 -3.79 1.43
N LEU A 129 -5.08 -3.68 0.10
CA LEU A 129 -5.65 -2.56 -0.67
C LEU A 129 -7.18 -2.54 -0.66
N ALA A 130 -7.82 -3.71 -0.62
CA ALA A 130 -9.26 -3.80 -0.45
C ALA A 130 -9.71 -3.38 0.95
N ASP A 131 -8.97 -3.82 1.99
CA ASP A 131 -9.23 -3.43 3.37
C ASP A 131 -9.05 -1.93 3.61
N ALA A 132 -8.07 -1.31 2.93
CA ALA A 132 -7.75 0.11 3.05
C ALA A 132 -8.70 1.01 2.26
N ASN A 133 -9.55 0.45 1.39
CA ASN A 133 -10.48 1.24 0.58
C ASN A 133 -11.36 2.16 1.45
N ARG A 134 -11.40 3.44 1.08
CA ARG A 134 -12.09 4.52 1.80
C ARG A 134 -11.55 4.74 3.23
N GLY A 135 -10.24 4.42 3.43
CA GLY A 135 -9.55 4.53 4.71
C GLY A 135 -8.14 5.10 4.57
N ILE A 136 -7.28 4.74 5.51
CA ILE A 136 -5.87 5.12 5.54
C ILE A 136 -5.04 3.86 5.41
N LEU A 137 -4.10 3.84 4.46
CA LEU A 137 -3.05 2.83 4.38
C LEU A 137 -1.79 3.38 5.05
N TYR A 138 -1.37 2.74 6.14
CA TYR A 138 -0.17 3.12 6.89
C TYR A 138 0.98 2.17 6.60
N VAL A 139 2.11 2.73 6.18
CA VAL A 139 3.34 1.99 5.89
C VAL A 139 4.44 2.51 6.80
N ASP A 140 4.84 1.69 7.79
CA ASP A 140 5.99 2.03 8.63
C ASP A 140 7.29 1.68 7.90
N GLU A 141 8.21 2.63 7.82
CA GLU A 141 9.49 2.47 7.10
C GLU A 141 9.30 2.08 5.61
N ILE A 142 8.54 2.87 4.85
CA ILE A 142 8.25 2.62 3.42
C ILE A 142 9.50 2.38 2.57
N ASN A 143 10.64 2.96 2.98
CA ASN A 143 11.95 2.73 2.35
C ASN A 143 12.48 1.30 2.48
N LEU A 144 11.84 0.45 3.29
CA LEU A 144 12.19 -0.97 3.43
C LEU A 144 11.30 -1.89 2.59
N LEU A 145 10.23 -1.38 1.98
CA LEU A 145 9.45 -2.14 1.01
C LEU A 145 10.26 -2.40 -0.26
N ASP A 146 9.89 -3.45 -0.98
CA ASP A 146 10.39 -3.69 -2.32
C ASP A 146 9.89 -2.60 -3.27
N ASP A 147 10.75 -2.13 -4.17
CA ASP A 147 10.44 -1.02 -5.09
C ASP A 147 9.17 -1.32 -5.91
N HIS A 148 9.00 -2.57 -6.36
CA HIS A 148 7.79 -3.00 -7.07
C HIS A 148 6.51 -2.81 -6.24
N LEU A 149 6.54 -3.13 -4.93
CA LEU A 149 5.39 -2.91 -4.07
C LEU A 149 5.09 -1.42 -3.87
N VAL A 150 6.12 -0.58 -3.80
CA VAL A 150 5.95 0.87 -3.73
C VAL A 150 5.26 1.38 -4.99
N ASP A 151 5.67 0.93 -6.18
CA ASP A 151 5.04 1.30 -7.45
C ASP A 151 3.58 0.88 -7.49
N VAL A 152 3.26 -0.35 -7.09
CA VAL A 152 1.87 -0.85 -6.99
C VAL A 152 1.01 0.00 -6.06
N LEU A 153 1.56 0.41 -4.90
CA LEU A 153 0.84 1.28 -3.95
C LEU A 153 0.58 2.67 -4.52
N LEU A 154 1.57 3.26 -5.20
CA LEU A 154 1.45 4.58 -5.81
C LEU A 154 0.46 4.57 -6.97
N ASP A 155 0.49 3.55 -7.81
CA ASP A 155 -0.45 3.38 -8.92
C ASP A 155 -1.88 3.22 -8.40
N ALA A 156 -2.10 2.35 -7.41
CA ALA A 156 -3.41 2.16 -6.79
C ALA A 156 -3.93 3.45 -6.14
N ALA A 157 -3.05 4.22 -5.45
CA ALA A 157 -3.42 5.49 -4.85
C ALA A 157 -3.76 6.57 -5.90
N ALA A 158 -3.03 6.61 -7.02
CA ALA A 158 -3.27 7.56 -8.10
C ALA A 158 -4.53 7.25 -8.90
N MET A 159 -4.76 5.97 -9.22
CA MET A 159 -5.90 5.52 -10.03
C MET A 159 -7.19 5.35 -9.21
N GLY A 160 -7.07 5.14 -7.91
CA GLY A 160 -8.21 4.83 -7.03
C GLY A 160 -8.85 3.47 -7.28
N VAL A 161 -8.14 2.59 -8.00
CA VAL A 161 -8.56 1.24 -8.38
C VAL A 161 -7.38 0.30 -8.27
N ASN A 162 -7.60 -0.90 -7.78
CA ASN A 162 -6.63 -1.99 -7.83
C ASN A 162 -7.13 -3.07 -8.80
N THR A 163 -6.25 -3.54 -9.68
CA THR A 163 -6.55 -4.60 -10.65
C THR A 163 -5.60 -5.76 -10.47
N VAL A 164 -6.15 -6.95 -10.30
CA VAL A 164 -5.40 -8.21 -10.20
C VAL A 164 -5.66 -9.02 -11.46
N GLU A 165 -4.59 -9.33 -12.20
CA GLU A 165 -4.66 -10.15 -13.41
C GLU A 165 -3.87 -11.44 -13.20
N ARG A 166 -4.56 -12.59 -13.33
CA ARG A 166 -3.92 -13.89 -13.23
C ARG A 166 -4.52 -14.86 -14.24
N GLU A 167 -3.67 -15.52 -15.02
CA GLU A 167 -4.05 -16.56 -16.00
C GLU A 167 -5.21 -16.16 -16.91
N GLY A 168 -5.24 -14.89 -17.35
CA GLY A 168 -6.30 -14.36 -18.22
C GLY A 168 -7.60 -14.01 -17.48
N VAL A 169 -7.62 -14.07 -16.16
CA VAL A 169 -8.72 -13.58 -15.33
C VAL A 169 -8.31 -12.23 -14.75
N SER A 170 -9.17 -11.23 -14.96
CA SER A 170 -8.99 -9.89 -14.38
C SER A 170 -10.06 -9.62 -13.33
N TRP A 171 -9.63 -9.10 -12.19
CA TRP A 171 -10.49 -8.63 -11.10
C TRP A 171 -10.08 -7.22 -10.70
N SER A 172 -11.02 -6.29 -10.78
CA SER A 172 -10.77 -4.89 -10.44
C SER A 172 -11.72 -4.43 -9.36
N HIS A 173 -11.21 -3.68 -8.38
CA HIS A 173 -12.01 -3.15 -7.29
C HIS A 173 -11.57 -1.73 -6.90
N PRO A 174 -12.46 -0.92 -6.31
CA PRO A 174 -12.10 0.40 -5.79
C PRO A 174 -11.02 0.28 -4.72
N SER A 175 -10.02 1.16 -4.80
CA SER A 175 -8.89 1.22 -3.88
C SER A 175 -8.52 2.68 -3.61
N ARG A 176 -9.47 3.44 -3.05
CA ARG A 176 -9.30 4.86 -2.72
C ARG A 176 -8.91 4.98 -1.26
N PHE A 177 -7.67 5.33 -0.99
CA PHE A 177 -7.14 5.46 0.36
C PHE A 177 -6.17 6.64 0.47
N VAL A 178 -5.95 7.11 1.68
CA VAL A 178 -4.88 8.06 1.99
C VAL A 178 -3.63 7.25 2.34
N LEU A 179 -2.57 7.39 1.53
CA LEU A 179 -1.30 6.74 1.82
C LEU A 179 -0.51 7.54 2.86
N VAL A 180 -0.17 6.93 3.99
CA VAL A 180 0.69 7.52 5.02
C VAL A 180 1.92 6.64 5.19
N GLY A 181 3.06 7.13 4.69
CA GLY A 181 4.35 6.45 4.84
C GLY A 181 5.23 7.12 5.89
N THR A 182 6.00 6.33 6.63
CA THR A 182 7.11 6.86 7.43
C THR A 182 8.44 6.47 6.80
N MET A 183 9.46 7.28 7.00
CA MET A 183 10.81 7.00 6.56
C MET A 183 11.83 7.47 7.59
N ASN A 184 12.82 6.62 7.88
CA ASN A 184 14.02 6.99 8.63
C ASN A 184 15.13 7.39 7.65
N PRO A 185 15.59 8.66 7.64
CA PRO A 185 16.63 9.12 6.71
C PRO A 185 17.96 8.37 6.84
N GLU A 186 18.33 7.96 8.06
CA GLU A 186 19.59 7.25 8.32
C GLU A 186 19.61 5.86 7.68
N GLU A 187 18.49 5.14 7.72
CA GLU A 187 18.35 3.83 7.11
C GLU A 187 18.25 3.93 5.57
N ALA A 188 17.63 4.97 5.06
CA ALA A 188 17.58 5.24 3.61
C ALA A 188 18.98 5.47 3.04
N ALA A 189 19.83 6.27 3.72
CA ALA A 189 21.20 6.52 3.30
C ALA A 189 22.07 5.25 3.34
N SER A 190 21.88 4.40 4.36
CA SER A 190 22.62 3.13 4.49
C SER A 190 22.27 2.11 3.40
N ARG A 191 21.05 2.12 2.90
CA ARG A 191 20.59 1.24 1.80
C ARG A 191 21.18 1.68 0.45
N GLN A 192 21.24 2.98 0.17
CA GLN A 192 21.91 3.51 -1.02
C GLN A 192 23.39 3.14 -1.06
N VAL A 193 24.10 3.21 0.06
CA VAL A 193 25.52 2.81 0.16
C VAL A 193 25.70 1.30 -0.08
N ARG A 194 24.76 0.46 0.38
CA ARG A 194 24.81 -1.00 0.13
C ARG A 194 24.55 -1.36 -1.31
N SER A 195 23.60 -0.70 -2.00
CA SER A 195 23.30 -0.96 -3.40
C SER A 195 24.50 -0.59 -4.31
N VAL A 196 25.21 0.49 -4.01
CA VAL A 196 26.42 0.91 -4.73
C VAL A 196 27.58 -0.07 -4.51
N ARG A 197 27.71 -0.67 -3.32
CA ARG A 197 28.77 -1.65 -3.02
C ARG A 197 28.48 -3.05 -3.54
N GLY A 198 27.21 -3.43 -3.70
CA GLY A 198 26.79 -4.72 -4.26
C GLY A 198 26.97 -4.82 -5.78
N GLY A 199 27.09 -3.71 -6.49
CA GLY A 199 27.27 -3.66 -7.94
C GLY A 199 28.71 -3.82 -8.45
N GLN A 200 29.72 -3.94 -7.59
CA GLN A 200 31.15 -4.03 -7.97
C GLN A 200 31.75 -5.44 -7.85
N GLY A 201 30.99 -6.49 -7.94
CA GLY A 201 31.46 -7.85 -7.75
C GLY A 201 31.17 -8.81 -8.89
N HIS A 202 31.47 -8.48 -10.16
CA HIS A 202 31.70 -9.47 -11.24
C HIS A 202 32.49 -8.80 -12.37
N GLY A 203 33.72 -8.48 -12.08
CA GLY A 203 34.74 -8.24 -13.09
C GLY A 203 35.44 -9.59 -13.42
N GLY A 204 34.92 -10.26 -14.44
CA GLY A 204 35.55 -11.46 -14.96
C GLY A 204 36.99 -11.16 -15.48
N THR A 205 37.94 -11.88 -14.94
CA THR A 205 39.28 -12.03 -15.48
C THR A 205 39.18 -12.66 -16.86
N GLY A 206 39.31 -11.86 -17.90
CA GLY A 206 39.48 -12.30 -19.28
C GLY A 206 40.97 -12.17 -19.68
N SER A 207 41.60 -13.30 -19.87
CA SER A 207 42.96 -13.59 -20.33
C SER A 207 43.37 -12.76 -21.55
N ALA A 208 44.59 -12.21 -21.48
CA ALA A 208 45.33 -11.69 -22.62
C ALA A 208 45.71 -12.81 -23.57
N ALA A 209 45.40 -12.64 -24.83
CA ALA A 209 46.08 -13.35 -25.94
C ALA A 209 46.60 -12.30 -26.92
N SER A 210 47.92 -12.30 -27.00
CA SER A 210 48.78 -11.61 -27.98
C SER A 210 48.54 -12.14 -29.41
N GLY A 211 48.58 -11.28 -30.38
CA GLY A 211 48.63 -11.63 -31.78
C GLY A 211 48.94 -10.41 -32.65
N ASP A 212 50.22 -10.31 -33.04
CA ASP A 212 50.77 -9.39 -34.02
C ASP A 212 50.01 -9.49 -35.38
N ASP A 213 49.89 -8.41 -36.11
CA ASP A 213 50.53 -8.13 -37.38
C ASP A 213 49.84 -6.96 -38.12
N ALA A 214 50.67 -6.08 -38.57
CA ALA A 214 50.39 -4.96 -39.47
C ALA A 214 50.47 -5.42 -40.99
N PRO A 215 50.56 -4.49 -41.97
CA PRO A 215 49.65 -3.44 -42.47
C PRO A 215 49.33 -3.61 -43.95
N CYS A 216 48.62 -2.74 -44.57
CA CYS A 216 48.59 -2.19 -45.96
C CYS A 216 47.16 -1.93 -46.39
N GLY A 217 46.76 -0.72 -46.75
CA GLY A 217 47.25 0.00 -47.95
C GLY A 217 46.13 0.12 -48.99
N LEU A 218 45.73 1.30 -49.18
CA LEU A 218 44.99 2.01 -50.21
C LEU A 218 43.71 2.68 -49.70
#